data_8034d697bd19363f5f22e7f36e9891fb
#
_entry.id   8034d697bd19363f5f22e7f36e9891fb
#
_cell.length_a   1.000
_cell.length_b   1.000
_cell.length_c   1.000
_cell.angle_alpha   90.00
_cell.angle_beta   90.00
_cell.angle_gamma   90.00
#
_symmetry.space_group_name_H-M   'P 1'
#
loop_
_entity.id
_entity.type
_entity.pdbx_description
1 polymer ?
#
loop_
_entity_poly.entity_id
_entity_poly.type
_entity_poly.pdbx_seq_one_letter_code
_entity_poly.pdbx_strand_id
1 'polypeptide(L)'
;MQAGQVNCSGRQMKQDTIGSKVLAFLAGNLLDPTPFNYRFGYLYLNRTSKVIVEETDTYIDSGMRMTQEAVAEIMQKFAQASEDPAERIAARDEALDLFLDAAGELARETQRQAGDVGRDIAEESQVIREGAEGEDLTSAIGRIVDRAAQAERELANSSNRIDRLQRDLEEARNKALVDELTGIANRRAARTTIQDLETRKVRYCIAIIDVDHFKSINDTYGHTVGDRALKLVATALEESLAPWPVARWGGEEFLVIAEIPDPARMVEKVQAAKDDLAFRKLRLRETDEPMNPITFSAGVAGCSSTSEQTLRRADNALYKAKQSGRNTVLIAPETGRVGDE
;
A
#
# COMPACT_ATOMS: atom_id res chain seq x y z
N MET A 1 65.45 -17.44 -14.70
CA MET A 1 64.87 -16.29 -15.50
C MET A 1 63.39 -16.59 -15.78
N GLN A 2 62.60 -15.62 -15.62
CA GLN A 2 61.18 -15.46 -15.87
C GLN A 2 60.23 -15.95 -14.78
N ALA A 3 59.81 -14.92 -14.06
CA ALA A 3 58.71 -14.89 -13.12
C ALA A 3 57.36 -15.02 -13.84
N GLY A 4 56.53 -15.95 -13.38
CA GLY A 4 55.11 -16.00 -13.76
C GLY A 4 54.29 -15.06 -12.89
N GLN A 5 53.75 -14.03 -13.51
CA GLN A 5 52.78 -13.11 -12.90
C GLN A 5 51.48 -13.85 -12.59
N VAL A 6 51.12 -13.88 -11.30
CA VAL A 6 49.79 -14.26 -10.86
C VAL A 6 48.88 -13.06 -11.07
N ASN A 7 47.97 -13.17 -12.03
CA ASN A 7 46.99 -12.16 -12.40
C ASN A 7 45.79 -12.24 -11.46
N CYS A 8 45.79 -11.43 -10.41
CA CYS A 8 44.62 -11.18 -9.57
C CYS A 8 43.70 -10.20 -10.26
N SER A 9 42.82 -10.66 -11.12
CA SER A 9 41.74 -9.85 -11.71
C SER A 9 40.46 -10.65 -11.79
N GLY A 10 39.80 -10.75 -10.66
CA GLY A 10 38.48 -11.36 -10.53
C GLY A 10 37.61 -10.61 -9.53
N ARG A 11 37.67 -9.25 -9.53
CA ARG A 11 36.58 -8.47 -8.95
C ARG A 11 35.40 -8.57 -9.90
N GLN A 12 34.48 -9.49 -9.62
CA GLN A 12 33.14 -9.49 -10.19
C GLN A 12 32.55 -8.10 -9.97
N MET A 13 32.29 -7.38 -11.07
CA MET A 13 31.46 -6.17 -11.06
C MET A 13 30.10 -6.57 -10.51
N LYS A 14 29.79 -6.13 -9.26
CA LYS A 14 28.43 -6.15 -8.75
C LYS A 14 27.58 -5.40 -9.78
N GLN A 15 26.59 -6.08 -10.37
CA GLN A 15 25.54 -5.40 -11.10
C GLN A 15 24.83 -4.49 -10.08
N ASP A 16 25.12 -3.19 -10.15
CA ASP A 16 24.46 -2.18 -9.34
C ASP A 16 23.01 -2.09 -9.80
N THR A 17 22.12 -2.81 -9.13
CA THR A 17 20.68 -2.66 -9.33
C THR A 17 20.26 -1.27 -8.84
N ILE A 18 19.17 -0.73 -9.40
CA ILE A 18 18.65 0.57 -8.94
C ILE A 18 18.34 0.53 -7.44
N GLY A 19 17.90 -0.62 -6.92
CA GLY A 19 17.65 -0.85 -5.50
C GLY A 19 18.87 -0.64 -4.62
N SER A 20 20.03 -1.23 -4.99
CA SER A 20 21.27 -1.03 -4.24
C SER A 20 21.77 0.43 -4.29
N LYS A 21 21.53 1.14 -5.39
CA LYS A 21 21.83 2.58 -5.49
C LYS A 21 20.94 3.42 -4.57
N VAL A 22 19.64 3.10 -4.49
CA VAL A 22 18.71 3.78 -3.58
C VAL A 22 19.13 3.58 -2.13
N LEU A 23 19.42 2.36 -1.73
CA LEU A 23 19.89 2.06 -0.36
C LEU A 23 21.21 2.78 -0.04
N ALA A 24 22.14 2.82 -0.96
CA ALA A 24 23.40 3.57 -0.80
C ALA A 24 23.16 5.09 -0.67
N PHE A 25 22.24 5.64 -1.46
CA PHE A 25 21.84 7.06 -1.37
C PHE A 25 21.20 7.39 -0.01
N LEU A 26 20.29 6.55 0.47
CA LEU A 26 19.65 6.73 1.77
C LEU A 26 20.67 6.64 2.91
N ALA A 27 21.54 5.62 2.87
CA ALA A 27 22.61 5.46 3.87
C ALA A 27 23.58 6.64 3.88
N GLY A 28 23.98 7.15 2.71
CA GLY A 28 24.85 8.34 2.58
C GLY A 28 24.24 9.61 3.18
N ASN A 29 22.91 9.70 3.21
CA ASN A 29 22.17 10.81 3.83
C ASN A 29 21.69 10.50 5.26
N LEU A 30 22.02 9.35 5.83
CA LEU A 30 21.53 8.84 7.12
C LEU A 30 19.99 8.84 7.22
N LEU A 31 19.34 8.58 6.11
CA LEU A 31 17.89 8.38 6.03
C LEU A 31 17.58 6.90 6.26
N ASP A 32 16.62 6.62 7.11
CA ASP A 32 16.14 5.25 7.30
C ASP A 32 15.54 4.73 5.99
N PRO A 33 15.78 3.46 5.62
CA PRO A 33 15.24 2.85 4.41
C PRO A 33 13.75 2.47 4.59
N THR A 34 12.93 3.45 4.95
CA THR A 34 11.47 3.31 5.01
C THR A 34 10.88 3.27 3.59
N PRO A 35 9.68 2.71 3.37
CA PRO A 35 9.02 2.73 2.07
C PRO A 35 8.88 4.14 1.49
N PHE A 36 8.68 5.15 2.35
CA PHE A 36 8.56 6.54 1.96
C PHE A 36 9.90 7.11 1.45
N ASN A 37 10.99 6.92 2.20
CA ASN A 37 12.32 7.37 1.81
C ASN A 37 12.86 6.59 0.61
N TYR A 38 12.56 5.30 0.54
CA TYR A 38 12.95 4.47 -0.60
C TYR A 38 12.27 4.94 -1.89
N ARG A 39 10.97 5.25 -1.85
CA ARG A 39 10.24 5.84 -2.96
C ARG A 39 10.86 7.16 -3.41
N PHE A 40 11.18 8.05 -2.47
CA PHE A 40 11.84 9.31 -2.77
C PHE A 40 13.17 9.07 -3.50
N GLY A 41 14.06 8.23 -2.94
CA GLY A 41 15.34 7.89 -3.53
C GLY A 41 15.22 7.26 -4.91
N TYR A 42 14.23 6.40 -5.11
CA TYR A 42 13.94 5.79 -6.40
C TYR A 42 13.50 6.83 -7.45
N LEU A 43 12.51 7.66 -7.12
CA LEU A 43 12.02 8.71 -8.02
C LEU A 43 13.13 9.71 -8.40
N TYR A 44 14.01 10.02 -7.45
CA TYR A 44 15.17 10.89 -7.67
C TYR A 44 16.21 10.24 -8.60
N LEU A 45 16.69 9.04 -8.25
CA LEU A 45 17.77 8.36 -8.98
C LEU A 45 17.33 7.88 -10.38
N ASN A 46 16.05 7.54 -10.54
CA ASN A 46 15.48 7.16 -11.84
C ASN A 46 15.03 8.35 -12.67
N ARG A 47 15.16 9.58 -12.13
CA ARG A 47 14.77 10.85 -12.78
C ARG A 47 13.33 10.85 -13.30
N THR A 48 12.43 10.19 -12.60
CA THR A 48 11.04 9.97 -13.03
C THR A 48 10.20 11.24 -12.93
N SER A 49 10.56 12.18 -12.05
CA SER A 49 9.83 13.43 -11.83
C SER A 49 10.78 14.62 -11.86
N LYS A 50 10.45 15.56 -12.73
CA LYS A 50 11.21 16.83 -12.85
C LYS A 50 11.23 17.61 -11.52
N VAL A 51 10.10 17.65 -10.82
CA VAL A 51 9.97 18.34 -9.53
C VAL A 51 10.90 17.74 -8.48
N ILE A 52 10.90 16.41 -8.34
CA ILE A 52 11.76 15.74 -7.38
C ILE A 52 13.23 15.94 -7.71
N VAL A 53 13.61 15.85 -8.99
CA VAL A 53 15.00 16.01 -9.42
C VAL A 53 15.50 17.44 -9.15
N GLU A 54 14.77 18.46 -9.60
CA GLU A 54 15.15 19.86 -9.43
C GLU A 54 15.24 20.30 -7.96
N GLU A 55 14.26 19.94 -7.14
CA GLU A 55 14.26 20.27 -5.71
C GLU A 55 15.39 19.53 -4.97
N THR A 56 15.61 18.24 -5.29
CA THR A 56 16.68 17.46 -4.66
C THR A 56 18.06 17.94 -5.07
N ASP A 57 18.29 18.19 -6.37
CA ASP A 57 19.57 18.72 -6.86
C ASP A 57 19.87 20.10 -6.24
N THR A 58 18.87 20.98 -6.13
CA THR A 58 19.00 22.28 -5.46
C THR A 58 19.41 22.12 -4.00
N TYR A 59 18.84 21.14 -3.30
CA TYR A 59 19.17 20.88 -1.90
C TYR A 59 20.60 20.34 -1.73
N ILE A 60 21.01 19.40 -2.59
CA ILE A 60 22.35 18.81 -2.59
C ILE A 60 23.41 19.84 -3.00
N ASP A 61 23.14 20.64 -4.04
CA ASP A 61 24.06 21.69 -4.53
C ASP A 61 24.30 22.79 -3.50
N SER A 62 23.35 23.03 -2.59
CA SER A 62 23.54 23.94 -1.45
C SER A 62 24.53 23.42 -0.39
N GLY A 63 25.06 22.21 -0.58
CA GLY A 63 25.97 21.56 0.37
C GLY A 63 25.28 21.02 1.63
N MET A 64 23.95 21.04 1.67
CA MET A 64 23.18 20.48 2.79
C MET A 64 22.92 19.01 2.59
N ARG A 65 22.91 18.28 3.71
CA ARG A 65 22.56 16.88 3.70
C ARG A 65 21.04 16.74 3.74
N MET A 66 20.51 15.81 2.94
CA MET A 66 19.08 15.52 2.89
C MET A 66 18.56 15.04 4.26
N THR A 67 17.59 15.75 4.82
CA THR A 67 16.94 15.39 6.09
C THR A 67 15.57 14.77 5.84
N GLN A 68 14.99 14.15 6.88
CA GLN A 68 13.64 13.58 6.79
C GLN A 68 12.58 14.65 6.49
N GLU A 69 12.74 15.88 7.05
CA GLU A 69 11.84 17.00 6.79
C GLU A 69 11.95 17.47 5.34
N ALA A 70 13.18 17.57 4.79
CA ALA A 70 13.40 17.95 3.40
C ALA A 70 12.79 16.94 2.44
N VAL A 71 12.94 15.65 2.71
CA VAL A 71 12.28 14.58 1.93
C VAL A 71 10.76 14.73 1.97
N ALA A 72 10.19 15.00 3.14
CA ALA A 72 8.74 15.18 3.30
C ALA A 72 8.24 16.40 2.51
N GLU A 73 8.96 17.51 2.56
CA GLU A 73 8.61 18.74 1.83
C GLU A 73 8.65 18.54 0.31
N ILE A 74 9.72 17.92 -0.22
CA ILE A 74 9.86 17.63 -1.65
C ILE A 74 8.76 16.69 -2.12
N MET A 75 8.45 15.64 -1.36
CA MET A 75 7.39 14.69 -1.67
C MET A 75 5.99 15.32 -1.60
N GLN A 76 5.79 16.31 -0.72
CA GLN A 76 4.54 17.09 -0.67
C GLN A 76 4.39 17.98 -1.91
N LYS A 77 5.44 18.68 -2.34
CA LYS A 77 5.45 19.47 -3.58
C LYS A 77 5.17 18.59 -4.81
N PHE A 78 5.78 17.41 -4.86
CA PHE A 78 5.52 16.43 -5.90
C PHE A 78 4.05 15.98 -5.93
N ALA A 79 3.46 15.72 -4.76
CA ALA A 79 2.06 15.32 -4.64
C ALA A 79 1.08 16.43 -5.10
N GLN A 80 1.45 17.70 -4.91
CA GLN A 80 0.66 18.84 -5.36
C GLN A 80 0.81 19.12 -6.88
N ALA A 81 1.96 18.79 -7.46
CA ALA A 81 2.25 19.01 -8.87
C ALA A 81 1.67 17.92 -9.80
N SER A 82 1.33 16.74 -9.28
CA SER A 82 0.75 15.64 -10.08
C SER A 82 -0.76 15.82 -10.22
N GLU A 83 -1.22 16.16 -11.42
CA GLU A 83 -2.64 16.35 -11.73
C GLU A 83 -3.44 15.02 -11.82
N ASP A 84 -2.77 13.88 -12.08
CA ASP A 84 -3.45 12.59 -12.26
C ASP A 84 -3.35 11.69 -11.01
N PRO A 85 -4.49 11.41 -10.35
CA PRO A 85 -4.53 10.46 -9.23
C PRO A 85 -4.07 9.03 -9.59
N ALA A 86 -4.24 8.60 -10.84
CA ALA A 86 -3.85 7.27 -11.30
C ALA A 86 -2.33 7.11 -11.39
N GLU A 87 -1.60 8.14 -11.85
CA GLU A 87 -0.13 8.15 -11.86
C GLU A 87 0.45 8.13 -10.44
N ARG A 88 -0.20 8.83 -9.50
CA ARG A 88 0.21 8.83 -8.08
C ARG A 88 0.08 7.45 -7.45
N ILE A 89 -0.95 6.70 -7.80
CA ILE A 89 -1.21 5.34 -7.31
C ILE A 89 -0.21 4.36 -7.94
N ALA A 90 0.00 4.40 -9.25
CA ALA A 90 0.93 3.52 -9.97
C ALA A 90 2.38 3.69 -9.46
N ALA A 91 2.86 4.91 -9.33
CA ALA A 91 4.20 5.19 -8.80
C ALA A 91 4.39 4.75 -7.33
N ARG A 92 3.32 4.71 -6.53
CA ARG A 92 3.34 4.19 -5.16
C ARG A 92 3.45 2.67 -5.13
N ASP A 93 2.75 1.97 -6.03
CA ASP A 93 2.73 0.52 -6.11
C ASP A 93 4.07 -0.02 -6.59
N GLU A 94 4.64 0.59 -7.62
CA GLU A 94 5.98 0.28 -8.12
C GLU A 94 7.07 0.48 -7.03
N ALA A 95 6.97 1.55 -6.24
CA ALA A 95 7.89 1.78 -5.14
C ALA A 95 7.76 0.73 -4.01
N LEU A 96 6.57 0.20 -3.77
CA LEU A 96 6.35 -0.86 -2.77
C LEU A 96 6.95 -2.19 -3.23
N ASP A 97 6.76 -2.56 -4.50
CA ASP A 97 7.33 -3.79 -5.06
C ASP A 97 8.86 -3.74 -5.04
N LEU A 98 9.46 -2.60 -5.40
CA LEU A 98 10.91 -2.39 -5.33
C LEU A 98 11.46 -2.41 -3.90
N PHE A 99 10.67 -1.93 -2.92
CA PHE A 99 11.06 -2.04 -1.51
C PHE A 99 11.06 -3.51 -1.03
N LEU A 100 10.08 -4.31 -1.47
CA LEU A 100 10.03 -5.74 -1.16
C LEU A 100 11.22 -6.50 -1.74
N ASP A 101 11.61 -6.17 -2.95
CA ASP A 101 12.81 -6.75 -3.59
C ASP A 101 14.08 -6.37 -2.82
N ALA A 102 14.21 -5.11 -2.40
CA ALA A 102 15.36 -4.65 -1.62
C ALA A 102 15.41 -5.29 -0.22
N ALA A 103 14.29 -5.48 0.44
CA ALA A 103 14.20 -6.21 1.71
C ALA A 103 14.61 -7.68 1.55
N GLY A 104 14.23 -8.31 0.44
CA GLY A 104 14.65 -9.66 0.07
C GLY A 104 16.16 -9.76 -0.21
N GLU A 105 16.77 -8.75 -0.83
CA GLU A 105 18.22 -8.68 -1.04
C GLU A 105 18.98 -8.53 0.28
N LEU A 106 18.50 -7.68 1.19
CA LEU A 106 19.09 -7.49 2.51
C LEU A 106 19.04 -8.77 3.34
N ALA A 107 17.93 -9.51 3.30
CA ALA A 107 17.82 -10.80 3.99
C ALA A 107 18.81 -11.82 3.43
N ARG A 108 18.99 -11.88 2.12
CA ARG A 108 19.99 -12.76 1.47
C ARG A 108 21.42 -12.38 1.81
N GLU A 109 21.73 -11.09 1.89
CA GLU A 109 23.06 -10.62 2.29
C GLU A 109 23.38 -10.97 3.75
N THR A 110 22.40 -10.79 4.66
CA THR A 110 22.52 -11.20 6.06
C THR A 110 22.79 -12.72 6.19
N GLN A 111 22.07 -13.53 5.40
CA GLN A 111 22.28 -14.98 5.38
C GLN A 111 23.67 -15.36 4.84
N ARG A 112 24.20 -14.64 3.87
CA ARG A 112 25.53 -14.84 3.32
C ARG A 112 26.61 -14.49 4.35
N GLN A 113 26.48 -13.34 5.05
CA GLN A 113 27.41 -12.93 6.10
C GLN A 113 27.46 -13.94 7.25
N ALA A 114 26.32 -14.48 7.68
CA ALA A 114 26.26 -15.53 8.68
C ALA A 114 26.97 -16.83 8.21
N GLY A 115 26.87 -17.16 6.92
CA GLY A 115 27.58 -18.29 6.31
C GLY A 115 29.11 -18.10 6.26
N ASP A 116 29.55 -16.87 6.02
CA ASP A 116 30.99 -16.53 5.99
C ASP A 116 31.64 -16.66 7.38
N VAL A 117 30.96 -16.14 8.42
CA VAL A 117 31.37 -16.31 9.82
C VAL A 117 31.44 -17.78 10.22
N GLY A 118 30.45 -18.57 9.79
CA GLY A 118 30.49 -20.04 10.03
C GLY A 118 31.68 -20.74 9.39
N ARG A 119 32.10 -20.33 8.21
CA ARG A 119 33.31 -20.87 7.54
C ARG A 119 34.58 -20.48 8.26
N ASP A 120 34.72 -19.21 8.65
CA ASP A 120 35.90 -18.73 9.39
C ASP A 120 36.07 -19.47 10.73
N ILE A 121 35.00 -19.73 11.46
CA ILE A 121 35.01 -20.53 12.70
C ILE A 121 35.41 -21.97 12.40
N ALA A 122 34.96 -22.55 11.30
CA ALA A 122 35.30 -23.91 10.91
C ALA A 122 36.79 -24.05 10.55
N GLU A 123 37.38 -23.08 9.84
CA GLU A 123 38.80 -23.03 9.49
C GLU A 123 39.66 -22.91 10.75
N GLU A 124 39.37 -22.01 11.67
CA GLU A 124 40.10 -21.90 12.94
C GLU A 124 39.95 -23.16 13.81
N SER A 125 38.80 -23.83 13.78
CA SER A 125 38.58 -25.10 14.46
C SER A 125 39.42 -26.26 13.87
N GLN A 126 39.75 -26.18 12.59
CA GLN A 126 40.62 -27.17 11.93
C GLN A 126 42.08 -27.01 12.37
N VAL A 127 42.56 -25.77 12.50
CA VAL A 127 43.90 -25.48 13.04
C VAL A 127 44.08 -26.04 14.45
N ILE A 128 43.04 -25.95 15.29
CA ILE A 128 43.03 -26.54 16.64
C ILE A 128 43.10 -28.07 16.57
N ARG A 129 42.41 -28.70 15.63
CA ARG A 129 42.40 -30.17 15.45
C ARG A 129 43.73 -30.71 14.93
N GLU A 130 44.50 -29.92 14.18
CA GLU A 130 45.77 -30.31 13.59
C GLU A 130 46.96 -30.23 14.56
N GLY A 131 46.73 -29.89 15.85
CA GLY A 131 47.69 -30.08 16.92
C GLY A 131 48.35 -28.80 17.44
N ALA A 132 47.66 -27.69 17.47
CA ALA A 132 48.10 -26.48 18.16
C ALA A 132 48.27 -26.75 19.67
N GLU A 133 49.46 -26.45 20.25
CA GLU A 133 49.77 -26.66 21.67
C GLU A 133 50.02 -25.32 22.38
N GLY A 134 49.63 -25.24 23.68
CA GLY A 134 50.01 -24.15 24.59
C GLY A 134 49.30 -22.83 24.35
N GLU A 135 50.05 -21.72 24.25
CA GLU A 135 49.53 -20.35 24.09
C GLU A 135 48.78 -20.15 22.76
N ASP A 136 49.16 -20.89 21.71
CA ASP A 136 48.51 -20.82 20.40
C ASP A 136 47.06 -21.36 20.46
N LEU A 137 46.81 -22.42 21.22
CA LEU A 137 45.50 -23.01 21.41
C LEU A 137 44.58 -22.06 22.17
N THR A 138 45.04 -21.45 23.25
CA THR A 138 44.28 -20.50 24.07
C THR A 138 43.92 -19.27 23.25
N SER A 139 44.81 -18.77 22.42
CA SER A 139 44.63 -17.63 21.55
C SER A 139 43.59 -17.92 20.43
N ALA A 140 43.66 -19.11 19.81
CA ALA A 140 42.70 -19.54 18.78
C ALA A 140 41.28 -19.70 19.35
N ILE A 141 41.15 -20.30 20.54
CA ILE A 141 39.83 -20.38 21.23
C ILE A 141 39.27 -18.99 21.54
N GLY A 142 40.14 -18.08 22.04
CA GLY A 142 39.71 -16.69 22.29
C GLY A 142 39.15 -16.00 21.05
N ARG A 143 39.83 -16.13 19.89
CA ARG A 143 39.33 -15.57 18.62
C ARG A 143 38.01 -16.18 18.17
N ILE A 144 37.83 -17.49 18.32
CA ILE A 144 36.55 -18.15 18.00
C ILE A 144 35.40 -17.60 18.87
N VAL A 145 35.64 -17.48 20.18
CA VAL A 145 34.64 -16.96 21.13
C VAL A 145 34.27 -15.52 20.79
N ASP A 146 35.25 -14.66 20.51
CA ASP A 146 35.01 -13.25 20.15
C ASP A 146 34.26 -13.15 18.85
N ARG A 147 34.59 -13.94 17.82
CA ARG A 147 33.85 -13.97 16.56
C ARG A 147 32.43 -14.49 16.70
N ALA A 148 32.21 -15.53 17.50
CA ALA A 148 30.88 -16.04 17.79
C ALA A 148 30.00 -14.97 18.49
N ALA A 149 30.57 -14.30 19.49
CA ALA A 149 29.88 -13.22 20.19
C ALA A 149 29.60 -12.00 19.29
N GLN A 150 30.49 -11.71 18.34
CA GLN A 150 30.26 -10.68 17.34
C GLN A 150 29.14 -11.08 16.36
N ALA A 151 29.17 -12.31 15.86
CA ALA A 151 28.15 -12.85 14.96
C ALA A 151 26.75 -12.88 15.60
N GLU A 152 26.66 -13.26 16.89
CA GLU A 152 25.39 -13.20 17.63
C GLU A 152 24.84 -11.78 17.71
N ARG A 153 25.69 -10.78 17.97
CA ARG A 153 25.25 -9.37 18.00
C ARG A 153 24.78 -8.87 16.64
N GLU A 154 25.49 -9.21 15.57
CA GLU A 154 25.14 -8.83 14.21
C GLU A 154 23.83 -9.51 13.76
N LEU A 155 23.65 -10.79 14.09
CA LEU A 155 22.38 -11.52 13.87
C LEU A 155 21.22 -10.91 14.64
N ALA A 156 21.40 -10.59 15.91
CA ALA A 156 20.37 -9.95 16.73
C ALA A 156 19.99 -8.56 16.17
N ASN A 157 20.97 -7.76 15.75
CA ASN A 157 20.72 -6.46 15.12
C ASN A 157 19.99 -6.60 13.78
N SER A 158 20.37 -7.57 12.96
CA SER A 158 19.70 -7.86 11.69
C SER A 158 18.26 -8.32 11.89
N SER A 159 18.02 -9.21 12.86
CA SER A 159 16.67 -9.67 13.20
C SER A 159 15.78 -8.51 13.64
N ASN A 160 16.26 -7.66 14.55
CA ASN A 160 15.53 -6.48 15.00
C ASN A 160 15.22 -5.50 13.84
N ARG A 161 16.13 -5.40 12.88
CA ARG A 161 15.94 -4.55 11.69
C ARG A 161 14.90 -5.13 10.74
N ILE A 162 14.90 -6.44 10.54
CA ILE A 162 13.88 -7.14 9.74
C ILE A 162 12.51 -6.97 10.38
N ASP A 163 12.37 -7.17 11.69
CA ASP A 163 11.11 -7.00 12.41
C ASP A 163 10.57 -5.57 12.33
N ARG A 164 11.46 -4.58 12.33
CA ARG A 164 11.07 -3.17 12.16
C ARG A 164 10.58 -2.91 10.73
N LEU A 165 11.33 -3.37 9.73
CA LEU A 165 10.95 -3.21 8.32
C LEU A 165 9.63 -3.91 7.99
N GLN A 166 9.37 -5.08 8.56
CA GLN A 166 8.09 -5.77 8.40
C GLN A 166 6.93 -4.96 8.98
N ARG A 167 7.09 -4.40 10.18
CA ARG A 167 6.07 -3.54 10.80
C ARG A 167 5.81 -2.27 9.99
N ASP A 168 6.86 -1.60 9.54
CA ASP A 168 6.75 -0.38 8.74
C ASP A 168 6.07 -0.68 7.39
N LEU A 169 6.37 -1.83 6.79
CA LEU A 169 5.72 -2.30 5.57
C LEU A 169 4.22 -2.59 5.78
N GLU A 170 3.89 -3.27 6.88
CA GLU A 170 2.51 -3.61 7.20
C GLU A 170 1.69 -2.35 7.52
N GLU A 171 2.28 -1.39 8.22
CA GLU A 171 1.67 -0.07 8.47
C GLU A 171 1.48 0.72 7.16
N ALA A 172 2.50 0.74 6.28
CA ALA A 172 2.40 1.38 4.98
C ALA A 172 1.34 0.71 4.08
N ARG A 173 1.25 -0.63 4.09
CA ARG A 173 0.19 -1.38 3.39
C ARG A 173 -1.19 -1.04 3.92
N ASN A 174 -1.36 -1.01 5.23
CA ASN A 174 -2.65 -0.69 5.86
C ASN A 174 -3.07 0.74 5.53
N LYS A 175 -2.18 1.72 5.63
CA LYS A 175 -2.45 3.10 5.18
C LYS A 175 -2.78 3.18 3.69
N ALA A 176 -2.21 2.28 2.87
CA ALA A 176 -2.47 2.21 1.43
C ALA A 176 -3.85 1.67 1.07
N LEU A 177 -4.55 1.02 1.99
CA LEU A 177 -5.85 0.37 1.77
C LEU A 177 -7.03 1.15 2.36
N VAL A 178 -6.77 2.24 3.09
CA VAL A 178 -7.79 3.07 3.74
C VAL A 178 -7.94 4.41 3.00
N ASP A 179 -9.14 4.93 2.94
CA ASP A 179 -9.43 6.28 2.44
C ASP A 179 -9.18 7.30 3.56
N GLU A 180 -8.30 8.28 3.32
CA GLU A 180 -7.85 9.25 4.33
C GLU A 180 -8.98 10.15 4.85
N LEU A 181 -10.01 10.42 4.04
CA LEU A 181 -11.12 11.25 4.46
C LEU A 181 -12.10 10.49 5.33
N THR A 182 -12.54 9.31 4.88
CA THR A 182 -13.67 8.59 5.49
C THR A 182 -13.23 7.54 6.50
N GLY A 183 -11.98 7.08 6.45
CA GLY A 183 -11.45 6.04 7.33
C GLY A 183 -11.83 4.61 6.93
N ILE A 184 -12.73 4.42 5.97
CA ILE A 184 -13.12 3.10 5.44
C ILE A 184 -12.11 2.60 4.39
N ALA A 185 -12.30 1.38 3.91
CA ALA A 185 -11.50 0.85 2.81
C ALA A 185 -11.56 1.76 1.57
N ASN A 186 -10.46 1.86 0.84
CA ASN A 186 -10.42 2.60 -0.42
C ASN A 186 -10.68 1.69 -1.63
N ARG A 187 -10.71 2.26 -2.82
CA ARG A 187 -10.92 1.56 -4.10
C ARG A 187 -9.93 0.40 -4.32
N ARG A 188 -8.69 0.54 -3.86
CA ARG A 188 -7.67 -0.52 -3.99
C ARG A 188 -8.01 -1.71 -3.12
N ALA A 189 -8.34 -1.48 -1.86
CA ALA A 189 -8.77 -2.53 -0.93
C ALA A 189 -9.98 -3.30 -1.49
N ALA A 190 -10.97 -2.59 -2.01
CA ALA A 190 -12.13 -3.20 -2.64
C ALA A 190 -11.77 -4.09 -3.84
N ARG A 191 -10.86 -3.64 -4.70
CA ARG A 191 -10.38 -4.45 -5.84
C ARG A 191 -9.64 -5.71 -5.39
N THR A 192 -8.79 -5.60 -4.36
CA THR A 192 -8.10 -6.75 -3.78
C THR A 192 -9.09 -7.76 -3.20
N THR A 193 -10.12 -7.29 -2.49
CA THR A 193 -11.19 -8.16 -1.96
C THR A 193 -11.93 -8.90 -3.08
N ILE A 194 -12.30 -8.21 -4.15
CA ILE A 194 -12.98 -8.84 -5.28
C ILE A 194 -12.07 -9.89 -5.95
N GLN A 195 -10.80 -9.58 -6.15
CA GLN A 195 -9.83 -10.50 -6.74
C GLN A 195 -9.60 -11.76 -5.89
N ASP A 196 -9.57 -11.62 -4.57
CA ASP A 196 -9.51 -12.76 -3.64
C ASP A 196 -10.75 -13.66 -3.79
N LEU A 197 -11.94 -13.06 -3.82
CA LEU A 197 -13.20 -13.81 -4.01
C LEU A 197 -13.23 -14.56 -5.36
N GLU A 198 -12.74 -13.93 -6.43
CA GLU A 198 -12.62 -14.58 -7.75
C GLU A 198 -11.62 -15.74 -7.71
N THR A 199 -10.47 -15.56 -7.07
CA THR A 199 -9.45 -16.61 -6.89
C THR A 199 -9.99 -17.80 -6.11
N ARG A 200 -10.74 -17.53 -5.04
CA ARG A 200 -11.39 -18.56 -4.21
C ARG A 200 -12.66 -19.11 -4.86
N LYS A 201 -13.09 -18.59 -6.01
CA LYS A 201 -14.33 -18.95 -6.72
C LYS A 201 -15.58 -18.81 -5.84
N VAL A 202 -15.58 -17.85 -4.94
CA VAL A 202 -16.73 -17.53 -4.09
C VAL A 202 -17.71 -16.65 -4.87
N ARG A 203 -19.01 -16.96 -4.79
CA ARG A 203 -20.05 -16.11 -5.38
C ARG A 203 -20.26 -14.87 -4.51
N TYR A 204 -20.27 -13.72 -5.13
CA TYR A 204 -20.42 -12.44 -4.47
C TYR A 204 -21.41 -11.54 -5.19
N CYS A 205 -21.90 -10.55 -4.50
CA CYS A 205 -22.65 -9.42 -5.05
C CYS A 205 -21.92 -8.13 -4.72
N ILE A 206 -22.11 -7.12 -5.55
CA ILE A 206 -21.63 -5.76 -5.31
C ILE A 206 -22.78 -4.76 -5.42
N ALA A 207 -22.65 -3.67 -4.67
CA ALA A 207 -23.46 -2.47 -4.86
C ALA A 207 -22.53 -1.28 -5.09
N ILE A 208 -22.75 -0.52 -6.16
CA ILE A 208 -22.16 0.80 -6.36
C ILE A 208 -23.19 1.81 -5.88
N ILE A 209 -22.78 2.67 -4.96
CA ILE A 209 -23.60 3.68 -4.29
C ILE A 209 -23.02 5.04 -4.62
N ASP A 210 -23.87 6.03 -4.89
CA ASP A 210 -23.47 7.40 -5.17
C ASP A 210 -24.39 8.38 -4.42
N VAL A 211 -23.76 9.34 -3.73
CA VAL A 211 -24.49 10.33 -2.93
C VAL A 211 -25.23 11.30 -3.82
N ASP A 212 -26.55 11.33 -3.68
CA ASP A 212 -27.39 12.16 -4.51
C ASP A 212 -27.11 13.66 -4.29
N HIS A 213 -26.97 14.39 -5.39
CA HIS A 213 -26.75 15.83 -5.38
C HIS A 213 -25.57 16.33 -4.55
N PHE A 214 -24.51 15.51 -4.40
CA PHE A 214 -23.34 15.85 -3.58
C PHE A 214 -22.68 17.17 -4.01
N LYS A 215 -22.60 17.43 -5.32
CA LYS A 215 -22.12 18.72 -5.81
C LYS A 215 -22.95 19.90 -5.25
N SER A 216 -24.26 19.77 -5.17
CA SER A 216 -25.13 20.82 -4.59
C SER A 216 -24.84 21.03 -3.10
N ILE A 217 -24.49 19.97 -2.36
CA ILE A 217 -24.07 20.09 -0.96
C ILE A 217 -22.78 20.94 -0.88
N ASN A 218 -21.78 20.64 -1.71
CA ASN A 218 -20.54 21.41 -1.77
C ASN A 218 -20.79 22.87 -2.19
N ASP A 219 -21.60 23.09 -3.23
CA ASP A 219 -21.87 24.42 -3.75
C ASP A 219 -22.64 25.28 -2.74
N THR A 220 -23.54 24.68 -1.93
CA THR A 220 -24.36 25.38 -0.95
C THR A 220 -23.69 25.62 0.38
N TYR A 221 -22.94 24.58 0.89
CA TYR A 221 -22.43 24.57 2.27
C TYR A 221 -20.90 24.56 2.35
N GLY A 222 -20.21 24.51 1.20
CA GLY A 222 -18.75 24.43 1.11
C GLY A 222 -18.20 23.02 1.28
N HIS A 223 -16.98 22.81 0.80
CA HIS A 223 -16.30 21.50 0.78
C HIS A 223 -16.14 20.88 2.17
N THR A 224 -15.92 21.70 3.21
CA THR A 224 -15.80 21.19 4.59
C THR A 224 -17.06 20.47 5.08
N VAL A 225 -18.23 20.96 4.68
CA VAL A 225 -19.53 20.32 5.00
C VAL A 225 -19.72 19.09 4.12
N GLY A 226 -19.34 19.14 2.84
CA GLY A 226 -19.32 17.98 1.97
C GLY A 226 -18.44 16.83 2.49
N ASP A 227 -17.26 17.13 2.98
CA ASP A 227 -16.36 16.14 3.61
C ASP A 227 -17.00 15.49 4.85
N ARG A 228 -17.68 16.27 5.68
CA ARG A 228 -18.44 15.74 6.83
C ARG A 228 -19.61 14.87 6.39
N ALA A 229 -20.28 15.25 5.30
CA ALA A 229 -21.36 14.46 4.71
C ALA A 229 -20.83 13.08 4.23
N LEU A 230 -19.69 13.04 3.54
CA LEU A 230 -19.06 11.79 3.12
C LEU A 230 -18.67 10.90 4.30
N LYS A 231 -18.10 11.46 5.38
CA LYS A 231 -17.79 10.72 6.61
C LYS A 231 -19.03 10.12 7.24
N LEU A 232 -20.11 10.88 7.29
CA LEU A 232 -21.38 10.41 7.84
C LEU A 232 -21.97 9.28 7.00
N VAL A 233 -21.96 9.42 5.66
CA VAL A 233 -22.44 8.37 4.74
C VAL A 233 -21.59 7.11 4.92
N ALA A 234 -20.25 7.22 4.97
CA ALA A 234 -19.36 6.09 5.20
C ALA A 234 -19.71 5.34 6.47
N THR A 235 -19.82 6.06 7.61
CA THR A 235 -20.18 5.48 8.90
C THR A 235 -21.56 4.81 8.86
N ALA A 236 -22.56 5.48 8.27
CA ALA A 236 -23.90 4.92 8.15
C ALA A 236 -23.95 3.64 7.32
N LEU A 237 -23.19 3.59 6.22
CA LEU A 237 -23.09 2.40 5.37
C LEU A 237 -22.39 1.25 6.11
N GLU A 238 -21.27 1.50 6.82
CA GLU A 238 -20.58 0.48 7.61
C GLU A 238 -21.49 -0.11 8.70
N GLU A 239 -22.19 0.74 9.46
CA GLU A 239 -23.09 0.31 10.52
C GLU A 239 -24.25 -0.54 9.97
N SER A 240 -24.92 -0.05 8.90
CA SER A 240 -26.13 -0.70 8.37
C SER A 240 -25.83 -1.97 7.58
N LEU A 241 -24.68 -2.04 6.92
CA LEU A 241 -24.33 -3.12 5.99
C LEU A 241 -23.41 -4.18 6.61
N ALA A 242 -22.96 -4.00 7.85
CA ALA A 242 -22.15 -5.01 8.53
C ALA A 242 -22.76 -6.42 8.42
N PRO A 243 -21.96 -7.47 8.19
CA PRO A 243 -20.49 -7.50 8.16
C PRO A 243 -19.87 -7.28 6.75
N TRP A 244 -20.61 -6.73 5.80
CA TRP A 244 -20.13 -6.54 4.44
C TRP A 244 -19.16 -5.37 4.36
N PRO A 245 -17.98 -5.54 3.76
CA PRO A 245 -17.02 -4.46 3.61
C PRO A 245 -17.57 -3.35 2.71
N VAL A 246 -17.40 -2.11 3.18
CA VAL A 246 -17.72 -0.87 2.47
C VAL A 246 -16.41 -0.18 2.12
N ALA A 247 -16.29 0.29 0.88
CA ALA A 247 -15.13 1.04 0.42
C ALA A 247 -15.54 2.32 -0.27
N ARG A 248 -14.73 3.37 -0.14
CA ARG A 248 -14.86 4.56 -0.97
C ARG A 248 -14.29 4.28 -2.36
N TRP A 249 -15.17 4.30 -3.37
CA TRP A 249 -14.83 3.91 -4.75
C TRP A 249 -14.39 5.10 -5.60
N GLY A 250 -14.94 6.27 -5.34
CA GLY A 250 -14.64 7.51 -6.04
C GLY A 250 -14.83 8.73 -5.14
N GLY A 251 -15.00 9.92 -5.70
CA GLY A 251 -15.21 11.16 -4.96
C GLY A 251 -16.39 11.08 -4.00
N GLU A 252 -17.56 10.76 -4.54
CA GLU A 252 -18.83 10.63 -3.82
C GLU A 252 -19.44 9.23 -3.95
N GLU A 253 -18.65 8.27 -4.46
CA GLU A 253 -19.06 6.90 -4.73
C GLU A 253 -18.52 5.92 -3.68
N PHE A 254 -19.36 4.97 -3.32
CA PHE A 254 -19.03 3.87 -2.41
C PHE A 254 -19.28 2.52 -3.08
N LEU A 255 -18.52 1.51 -2.71
CA LEU A 255 -18.67 0.14 -3.15
C LEU A 255 -18.88 -0.77 -1.94
N VAL A 256 -19.89 -1.61 -2.02
CA VAL A 256 -20.18 -2.65 -1.01
C VAL A 256 -19.97 -4.01 -1.67
N ILE A 257 -19.32 -4.91 -0.94
CA ILE A 257 -19.05 -6.28 -1.42
C ILE A 257 -19.66 -7.25 -0.42
N ALA A 258 -20.44 -8.21 -0.91
CA ALA A 258 -21.07 -9.23 -0.06
C ALA A 258 -20.79 -10.63 -0.59
N GLU A 259 -20.29 -11.51 0.23
CA GLU A 259 -20.11 -12.94 -0.07
C GLU A 259 -21.45 -13.67 -0.04
N ILE A 260 -22.36 -13.28 -0.94
CA ILE A 260 -23.68 -13.87 -1.08
C ILE A 260 -23.99 -14.15 -2.56
N PRO A 261 -24.72 -15.23 -2.86
CA PRO A 261 -25.07 -15.56 -4.24
C PRO A 261 -26.29 -14.80 -4.76
N ASP A 262 -27.12 -14.23 -3.87
CA ASP A 262 -28.41 -13.63 -4.20
C ASP A 262 -28.34 -12.10 -4.14
N PRO A 263 -28.40 -11.41 -5.29
CA PRO A 263 -28.37 -9.96 -5.33
C PRO A 263 -29.65 -9.32 -4.76
N ALA A 264 -30.79 -10.01 -4.71
CA ALA A 264 -32.02 -9.46 -4.12
C ALA A 264 -31.84 -9.19 -2.61
N ARG A 265 -31.16 -10.10 -1.90
CA ARG A 265 -30.81 -9.90 -0.48
C ARG A 265 -29.92 -8.67 -0.27
N MET A 266 -29.03 -8.38 -1.22
CA MET A 266 -28.21 -7.18 -1.17
C MET A 266 -29.06 -5.92 -1.36
N VAL A 267 -29.99 -5.96 -2.31
CA VAL A 267 -30.92 -4.84 -2.54
C VAL A 267 -31.72 -4.52 -1.27
N GLU A 268 -32.28 -5.51 -0.58
CA GLU A 268 -33.03 -5.32 0.66
C GLU A 268 -32.19 -4.58 1.72
N LYS A 269 -30.94 -5.04 1.95
CA LYS A 269 -30.06 -4.42 2.95
C LYS A 269 -29.61 -3.00 2.53
N VAL A 270 -29.26 -2.79 1.27
CA VAL A 270 -28.87 -1.47 0.76
C VAL A 270 -30.03 -0.49 0.80
N GLN A 271 -31.25 -0.97 0.52
CA GLN A 271 -32.48 -0.18 0.64
C GLN A 271 -32.71 0.24 2.10
N ALA A 272 -32.58 -0.66 3.06
CA ALA A 272 -32.68 -0.36 4.48
C ALA A 272 -31.64 0.69 4.92
N ALA A 273 -30.38 0.55 4.49
CA ALA A 273 -29.32 1.51 4.75
C ALA A 273 -29.65 2.91 4.15
N LYS A 274 -30.24 2.93 2.97
CA LYS A 274 -30.68 4.17 2.30
C LYS A 274 -31.78 4.87 3.11
N ASP A 275 -32.74 4.11 3.58
CA ASP A 275 -33.85 4.66 4.36
C ASP A 275 -33.36 5.17 5.73
N ASP A 276 -32.45 4.42 6.41
CA ASP A 276 -31.81 4.87 7.66
C ASP A 276 -31.07 6.19 7.47
N LEU A 277 -30.26 6.30 6.43
CA LEU A 277 -29.52 7.54 6.14
C LEU A 277 -30.47 8.72 5.91
N ALA A 278 -31.54 8.53 5.15
CA ALA A 278 -32.53 9.58 4.83
C ALA A 278 -33.29 10.07 6.09
N PHE A 279 -33.45 9.23 7.12
CA PHE A 279 -34.10 9.59 8.38
C PHE A 279 -33.17 10.36 9.35
N ARG A 280 -31.85 10.35 9.11
CA ARG A 280 -30.89 11.06 9.98
C ARG A 280 -31.08 12.57 9.87
N LYS A 281 -31.46 13.21 10.99
CA LYS A 281 -31.61 14.67 11.06
C LYS A 281 -30.23 15.33 11.17
N LEU A 282 -29.83 16.01 10.13
CA LEU A 282 -28.53 16.69 10.05
C LEU A 282 -28.69 18.17 10.37
N ARG A 283 -27.70 18.74 11.07
CA ARG A 283 -27.62 20.17 11.36
C ARG A 283 -26.24 20.71 11.06
N LEU A 284 -26.16 21.93 10.59
CA LEU A 284 -24.91 22.65 10.42
C LEU A 284 -24.31 22.94 11.82
N ARG A 285 -23.04 22.59 12.01
CA ARG A 285 -22.38 22.72 13.33
C ARG A 285 -22.23 24.19 13.78
N GLU A 286 -22.14 25.11 12.80
CA GLU A 286 -21.86 26.53 13.08
C GLU A 286 -23.11 27.35 13.37
N THR A 287 -24.22 27.04 12.67
CA THR A 287 -25.46 27.80 12.76
C THR A 287 -26.61 27.05 13.42
N ASP A 288 -26.45 25.75 13.68
CA ASP A 288 -27.48 24.80 14.14
C ASP A 288 -28.70 24.74 13.19
N GLU A 289 -28.57 25.26 11.98
CA GLU A 289 -29.63 25.19 10.95
C GLU A 289 -29.79 23.76 10.44
N PRO A 290 -31.02 23.32 10.18
CA PRO A 290 -31.29 22.01 9.63
C PRO A 290 -30.74 21.89 8.19
N MET A 291 -30.06 20.79 7.90
CA MET A 291 -29.62 20.43 6.55
C MET A 291 -30.67 19.54 5.87
N ASN A 292 -30.78 19.63 4.55
CA ASN A 292 -31.54 18.66 3.80
C ASN A 292 -31.05 17.24 4.03
N PRO A 293 -31.95 16.24 4.07
CA PRO A 293 -31.54 14.85 4.19
C PRO A 293 -30.58 14.46 3.09
N ILE A 294 -29.52 13.71 3.48
CA ILE A 294 -28.62 13.12 2.51
C ILE A 294 -29.24 11.81 2.04
N THR A 295 -29.34 11.65 0.72
CA THR A 295 -29.80 10.41 0.09
C THR A 295 -28.74 9.87 -0.84
N PHE A 296 -28.89 8.62 -1.23
CA PHE A 296 -28.05 8.02 -2.25
C PHE A 296 -28.85 7.16 -3.23
N SER A 297 -28.29 7.00 -4.40
CA SER A 297 -28.73 6.02 -5.40
C SER A 297 -27.76 4.85 -5.45
N ALA A 298 -28.27 3.66 -5.73
CA ALA A 298 -27.42 2.47 -5.82
C ALA A 298 -27.80 1.54 -6.97
N GLY A 299 -26.77 0.88 -7.51
CA GLY A 299 -26.94 -0.21 -8.46
C GLY A 299 -26.29 -1.49 -7.93
N VAL A 300 -27.06 -2.57 -7.89
CA VAL A 300 -26.64 -3.88 -7.37
C VAL A 300 -26.47 -4.89 -8.49
N ALA A 301 -25.40 -5.66 -8.46
CA ALA A 301 -25.17 -6.76 -9.40
C ALA A 301 -24.60 -8.01 -8.69
N GLY A 302 -25.09 -9.19 -9.07
CA GLY A 302 -24.42 -10.45 -8.74
C GLY A 302 -23.21 -10.68 -9.64
N CYS A 303 -22.23 -11.49 -9.16
CA CYS A 303 -21.00 -11.80 -9.89
C CYS A 303 -21.31 -12.33 -11.30
N SER A 304 -20.47 -11.90 -12.25
CA SER A 304 -20.46 -12.30 -13.65
C SER A 304 -19.19 -13.13 -13.97
N SER A 305 -18.89 -13.30 -15.23
CA SER A 305 -17.68 -14.00 -15.68
C SER A 305 -16.38 -13.29 -15.25
N THR A 306 -16.44 -11.96 -15.10
CA THR A 306 -15.32 -11.14 -14.63
C THR A 306 -15.82 -10.04 -13.69
N SER A 307 -14.96 -9.60 -12.77
CA SER A 307 -15.21 -8.45 -11.89
C SER A 307 -15.55 -7.18 -12.66
N GLU A 308 -14.89 -6.93 -13.80
CA GLU A 308 -15.16 -5.78 -14.64
C GLU A 308 -16.59 -5.78 -15.20
N GLN A 309 -17.07 -6.94 -15.63
CA GLN A 309 -18.45 -7.08 -16.10
C GLN A 309 -19.44 -6.88 -14.95
N THR A 310 -19.12 -7.39 -13.75
CA THR A 310 -19.94 -7.22 -12.56
C THR A 310 -20.04 -5.73 -12.19
N LEU A 311 -18.91 -5.03 -12.14
CA LEU A 311 -18.85 -3.59 -11.86
C LEU A 311 -19.64 -2.79 -12.92
N ARG A 312 -19.46 -3.07 -14.21
CA ARG A 312 -20.18 -2.39 -15.29
C ARG A 312 -21.69 -2.59 -15.21
N ARG A 313 -22.14 -3.78 -14.78
CA ARG A 313 -23.58 -4.04 -14.59
C ARG A 313 -24.14 -3.25 -13.42
N ALA A 314 -23.43 -3.19 -12.29
CA ALA A 314 -23.82 -2.40 -11.15
C ALA A 314 -23.86 -0.91 -11.49
N ASP A 315 -22.86 -0.38 -12.22
CA ASP A 315 -22.80 1.00 -12.68
C ASP A 315 -23.98 1.36 -13.60
N ASN A 316 -24.32 0.49 -14.55
CA ASN A 316 -25.49 0.69 -15.41
C ASN A 316 -26.81 0.70 -14.60
N ALA A 317 -26.92 -0.09 -13.54
CA ALA A 317 -28.09 -0.07 -12.66
C ALA A 317 -28.14 1.22 -11.84
N LEU A 318 -27.00 1.70 -11.32
CA LEU A 318 -26.86 2.97 -10.63
C LEU A 318 -27.27 4.13 -11.54
N TYR A 319 -26.79 4.14 -12.79
CA TYR A 319 -27.17 5.16 -13.76
C TYR A 319 -28.69 5.23 -13.98
N LYS A 320 -29.35 4.06 -14.10
CA LYS A 320 -30.81 3.99 -14.19
C LYS A 320 -31.48 4.48 -12.91
N ALA A 321 -30.95 4.18 -11.73
CA ALA A 321 -31.45 4.68 -10.46
C ALA A 321 -31.40 6.21 -10.40
N LYS A 322 -30.30 6.82 -10.85
CA LYS A 322 -30.19 8.29 -10.97
C LYS A 322 -31.19 8.89 -11.95
N GLN A 323 -31.46 8.22 -13.09
CA GLN A 323 -32.47 8.67 -14.09
C GLN A 323 -33.90 8.53 -13.60
N SER A 324 -34.23 7.54 -12.78
CA SER A 324 -35.57 7.29 -12.27
C SER A 324 -35.99 8.20 -11.10
N GLY A 325 -35.24 9.24 -10.80
CA GLY A 325 -35.56 10.24 -9.78
C GLY A 325 -34.66 10.21 -8.56
N ARG A 326 -33.58 9.39 -8.57
CA ARG A 326 -32.62 9.21 -7.45
C ARG A 326 -33.26 8.58 -6.21
N ASN A 327 -32.49 8.58 -5.08
CA ASN A 327 -32.94 8.02 -3.82
C ASN A 327 -33.52 6.59 -3.97
N THR A 328 -32.92 5.76 -4.81
CA THR A 328 -33.40 4.42 -5.15
C THR A 328 -32.29 3.42 -5.36
N VAL A 329 -32.63 2.15 -5.13
CA VAL A 329 -31.72 1.01 -5.32
C VAL A 329 -32.27 0.14 -6.43
N LEU A 330 -31.50 -0.08 -7.49
CA LEU A 330 -31.88 -0.92 -8.61
C LEU A 330 -30.96 -2.13 -8.76
N ILE A 331 -31.53 -3.25 -9.14
CA ILE A 331 -30.79 -4.48 -9.47
C ILE A 331 -30.47 -4.50 -10.98
N ALA A 332 -29.24 -4.87 -11.29
CA ALA A 332 -28.85 -5.13 -12.67
C ALA A 332 -29.56 -6.41 -13.19
N PRO A 333 -30.10 -6.41 -14.41
CA PRO A 333 -30.68 -7.63 -14.98
C PRO A 333 -29.64 -8.75 -15.01
N GLU A 334 -30.07 -9.98 -14.73
CA GLU A 334 -29.19 -11.14 -14.86
C GLU A 334 -28.75 -11.24 -16.36
N THR A 335 -27.46 -11.45 -16.58
CA THR A 335 -26.98 -11.89 -17.89
C THR A 335 -27.58 -13.29 -18.09
N GLY A 336 -28.50 -13.42 -19.01
CA GLY A 336 -29.07 -14.72 -19.36
C GLY A 336 -27.96 -15.74 -19.48
N ARG A 337 -28.11 -16.89 -18.86
CA ARG A 337 -27.30 -18.07 -19.16
C ARG A 337 -27.38 -18.26 -20.67
N VAL A 338 -26.29 -18.00 -21.38
CA VAL A 338 -26.12 -18.55 -22.72
C VAL A 338 -26.17 -20.04 -22.51
N GLY A 339 -27.20 -20.66 -23.05
CA GLY A 339 -27.65 -21.99 -22.75
C GLY A 339 -26.54 -23.03 -22.88
N ASP A 340 -26.54 -23.94 -21.94
CA ASP A 340 -26.19 -25.33 -22.23
C ASP A 340 -27.29 -25.89 -23.14
N GLU A 341 -27.03 -25.93 -24.45
CA GLU A 341 -27.57 -26.86 -25.41
C GLU A 341 -26.45 -27.72 -25.97
#